data_1e6fc41487fb34b7cce7b5b2bdd9e79d
#
_entry.id   1e6fc41487fb34b7cce7b5b2bdd9e79d
#
_cell.length_a   1.000
_cell.length_b   1.000
_cell.length_c   1.000
_cell.angle_alpha   90.00
_cell.angle_beta   90.00
_cell.angle_gamma   90.00
#
_symmetry.space_group_name_H-M   'P 1'
#
loop_
_entity.id
_entity.type
_entity.pdbx_description
1 polymer ?
#
loop_
_entity_poly.entity_id
_entity_poly.type
_entity_poly.pdbx_seq_one_letter_code
_entity_poly.pdbx_strand_id
1 'polypeptide(L)'
;MRKIIAAACLMAAMTLCVGCSSAKDGSKDTTKATTETKMKVQSKYKVPKITAAKKTDQLADAQKGETIVTMKVKGYGEMQFKFFMKKAPLAVKNFVTLASNGYFDGQIFHRVINDFMIQSGAPTGTGTGGESIWGEDFDNEVCEELLPLRGSLCMANSGADTNGSQFFIVQAK
;
A
#
# COMPACT_ATOMS: atom_id res chain seq x y z
N MET A 1 19.40 12.67 -8.29
CA MET A 1 18.34 12.28 -7.32
C MET A 1 17.67 11.04 -7.89
N ARG A 2 17.83 9.89 -7.24
CA ARG A 2 17.15 8.64 -7.68
C ARG A 2 15.70 8.72 -7.21
N LYS A 3 14.77 8.88 -8.14
CA LYS A 3 13.34 8.85 -7.88
C LYS A 3 12.90 7.40 -7.68
N ILE A 4 12.25 7.11 -6.59
CA ILE A 4 11.71 5.78 -6.28
C ILE A 4 10.21 5.83 -6.56
N ILE A 5 9.74 4.85 -7.28
CA ILE A 5 8.36 4.74 -7.74
C ILE A 5 7.63 3.76 -6.85
N ALA A 6 6.50 4.16 -6.31
CA ALA A 6 5.67 3.29 -5.49
C ALA A 6 4.47 2.77 -6.27
N ALA A 7 4.33 1.49 -6.32
CA ALA A 7 3.08 0.82 -6.61
C ALA A 7 2.53 0.26 -5.30
N ALA A 8 1.29 0.54 -4.98
CA ALA A 8 0.63 -0.18 -3.92
C ALA A 8 0.27 -1.56 -4.47
N CYS A 9 1.13 -2.53 -4.24
CA CYS A 9 0.90 -3.93 -4.62
C CYS A 9 0.88 -4.78 -3.37
N LEU A 10 -0.08 -5.65 -3.29
CA LEU A 10 -0.28 -6.55 -2.18
C LEU A 10 0.30 -7.91 -2.52
N MET A 11 1.14 -8.45 -1.65
CA MET A 11 1.51 -9.86 -1.69
C MET A 11 0.83 -10.62 -0.57
N ALA A 12 0.01 -11.60 -0.93
CA ALA A 12 -0.47 -12.61 -0.01
C ALA A 12 0.69 -13.56 0.35
N ALA A 13 0.92 -13.77 1.64
CA ALA A 13 1.80 -14.85 2.09
C ALA A 13 1.15 -16.19 1.71
N MET A 14 1.78 -16.95 0.81
CA MET A 14 1.37 -18.32 0.50
C MET A 14 1.67 -19.22 1.70
N THR A 15 0.62 -19.63 2.40
CA THR A 15 0.67 -20.83 3.22
C THR A 15 0.17 -21.96 2.35
N LEU A 16 1.05 -22.89 1.99
CA LEU A 16 0.69 -24.14 1.29
C LEU A 16 -0.17 -25.00 2.21
N CYS A 17 -1.46 -25.09 1.91
CA CYS A 17 -2.28 -26.23 2.33
C CYS A 17 -2.64 -27.02 1.08
N VAL A 18 -2.07 -28.24 0.99
CA VAL A 18 -2.44 -29.26 0.02
C VAL A 18 -3.81 -29.82 0.38
N GLY A 19 -4.76 -29.68 -0.53
CA GLY A 19 -6.07 -30.29 -0.40
C GLY A 19 -6.76 -30.31 -1.76
N CYS A 20 -6.78 -31.48 -2.44
CA CYS A 20 -7.49 -31.75 -3.68
C CYS A 20 -9.00 -31.59 -3.54
N SER A 21 -9.68 -30.95 -4.48
CA SER A 21 -10.63 -31.64 -5.40
C SER A 21 -11.35 -30.66 -6.35
N SER A 22 -11.30 -31.06 -7.61
CA SER A 22 -12.24 -30.93 -8.77
C SER A 22 -13.14 -29.72 -8.97
N ALA A 23 -12.79 -29.01 -10.06
CA ALA A 23 -13.63 -28.58 -11.21
C ALA A 23 -14.97 -27.84 -11.01
N LYS A 24 -15.07 -26.59 -11.49
CA LYS A 24 -15.79 -26.25 -12.75
C LYS A 24 -15.63 -24.76 -13.09
N ASP A 25 -15.39 -24.57 -14.35
CA ASP A 25 -15.40 -23.41 -15.20
C ASP A 25 -16.52 -22.38 -14.92
N GLY A 26 -16.18 -21.09 -15.07
CA GLY A 26 -17.13 -20.01 -15.00
C GLY A 26 -16.48 -18.63 -14.91
N SER A 27 -15.83 -18.19 -16.01
CA SER A 27 -15.44 -16.79 -16.20
C SER A 27 -16.63 -15.87 -15.91
N LYS A 28 -16.52 -15.04 -14.88
CA LYS A 28 -17.27 -13.79 -14.76
C LYS A 28 -16.35 -12.74 -14.17
N ASP A 29 -15.88 -11.90 -15.06
CA ASP A 29 -15.36 -10.57 -14.75
C ASP A 29 -16.44 -9.80 -13.95
N THR A 30 -16.22 -9.71 -12.66
CA THR A 30 -17.07 -8.91 -11.78
C THR A 30 -16.16 -7.89 -11.11
N THR A 31 -16.05 -6.75 -11.75
CA THR A 31 -15.50 -5.51 -11.23
C THR A 31 -16.07 -5.25 -9.84
N LYS A 32 -15.28 -5.53 -8.79
CA LYS A 32 -15.61 -5.18 -7.40
C LYS A 32 -15.48 -3.67 -7.19
N ALA A 33 -16.45 -2.91 -7.70
CA ALA A 33 -16.58 -1.47 -7.46
C ALA A 33 -17.44 -1.16 -6.21
N THR A 34 -17.54 -2.07 -5.23
CA THR A 34 -18.65 -1.99 -4.27
C THR A 34 -18.24 -1.80 -2.79
N THR A 35 -16.97 -1.82 -2.45
CA THR A 35 -16.56 -1.75 -1.03
C THR A 35 -16.32 -0.31 -0.53
N GLU A 36 -15.98 0.63 -1.40
CA GLU A 36 -15.72 2.03 -1.03
C GLU A 36 -16.93 2.75 -0.38
N THR A 37 -18.16 2.28 -0.61
CA THR A 37 -19.39 2.98 -0.22
C THR A 37 -19.79 2.75 1.24
N LYS A 38 -19.20 1.78 1.94
CA LYS A 38 -19.63 1.40 3.31
C LYS A 38 -18.70 1.86 4.42
N MET A 39 -17.42 2.11 4.14
CA MET A 39 -16.43 2.43 5.17
C MET A 39 -16.37 3.94 5.41
N LYS A 40 -16.68 4.36 6.64
CA LYS A 40 -16.62 5.78 7.02
C LYS A 40 -15.25 6.12 7.61
N VAL A 41 -14.58 7.10 7.01
CA VAL A 41 -13.31 7.61 7.54
C VAL A 41 -13.53 8.17 8.94
N GLN A 42 -12.65 7.82 9.89
CA GLN A 42 -12.70 8.33 11.26
C GLN A 42 -12.56 9.85 11.28
N SER A 43 -13.34 10.50 12.13
CA SER A 43 -13.40 11.98 12.21
C SER A 43 -12.08 12.65 12.58
N LYS A 44 -11.14 11.90 13.16
CA LYS A 44 -9.79 12.39 13.49
C LYS A 44 -8.91 12.64 12.25
N TYR A 45 -9.27 12.08 11.07
CA TYR A 45 -8.48 12.22 9.85
C TYR A 45 -9.09 13.21 8.87
N LYS A 46 -8.26 14.10 8.35
CA LYS A 46 -8.60 14.98 7.24
C LYS A 46 -8.12 14.35 5.94
N VAL A 47 -9.04 13.93 5.10
CA VAL A 47 -8.72 13.33 3.80
C VAL A 47 -8.24 14.41 2.83
N PRO A 48 -7.01 14.33 2.30
CA PRO A 48 -6.52 15.29 1.32
C PRO A 48 -7.14 15.04 -0.07
N LYS A 49 -7.03 16.03 -0.95
CA LYS A 49 -7.32 15.83 -2.37
C LYS A 49 -6.21 15.00 -2.99
N ILE A 50 -6.53 13.82 -3.50
CA ILE A 50 -5.59 12.92 -4.16
C ILE A 50 -5.80 12.98 -5.67
N THR A 51 -4.74 13.29 -6.42
CA THR A 51 -4.76 13.26 -7.88
C THR A 51 -4.02 12.03 -8.36
N ALA A 52 -4.75 11.11 -8.97
CA ALA A 52 -4.24 9.83 -9.46
C ALA A 52 -3.18 10.02 -10.56
N ALA A 53 -2.27 9.06 -10.66
CA ALA A 53 -1.37 8.94 -11.80
C ALA A 53 -2.16 8.85 -13.10
N LYS A 54 -1.70 9.55 -14.13
CA LYS A 54 -2.35 9.60 -15.46
C LYS A 54 -2.19 8.31 -16.23
N LYS A 55 -1.08 7.61 -16.01
CA LYS A 55 -0.74 6.33 -16.64
C LYS A 55 -0.37 5.30 -15.57
N THR A 56 -0.76 4.05 -15.80
CA THR A 56 -0.32 2.90 -15.00
C THR A 56 1.03 2.42 -15.53
N ASP A 57 2.06 3.21 -15.32
CA ASP A 57 3.44 2.89 -15.67
C ASP A 57 4.28 3.08 -14.41
N GLN A 58 4.72 1.96 -13.82
CA GLN A 58 5.47 1.97 -12.57
C GLN A 58 6.86 2.59 -12.73
N LEU A 59 7.45 2.52 -13.91
CA LEU A 59 8.81 2.96 -14.18
C LEU A 59 8.89 4.42 -14.64
N ALA A 60 7.77 4.99 -15.09
CA ALA A 60 7.73 6.38 -15.51
C ALA A 60 7.78 7.35 -14.32
N ASP A 61 8.37 8.51 -14.54
CA ASP A 61 8.34 9.63 -13.59
C ASP A 61 6.91 10.12 -13.32
N ALA A 62 6.68 10.63 -12.10
CA ALA A 62 5.44 11.31 -11.78
C ALA A 62 5.25 12.55 -12.66
N GLN A 63 4.03 12.76 -13.15
CA GLN A 63 3.68 13.87 -14.01
C GLN A 63 3.23 15.08 -13.19
N LYS A 64 3.35 16.28 -13.78
CA LYS A 64 2.90 17.52 -13.13
C LYS A 64 1.42 17.42 -12.71
N GLY A 65 1.16 17.68 -11.44
CA GLY A 65 -0.18 17.67 -10.84
C GLY A 65 -0.60 16.33 -10.24
N GLU A 66 0.19 15.26 -10.37
CA GLU A 66 -0.05 14.01 -9.67
C GLU A 66 0.31 14.14 -8.18
N THR A 67 -0.38 13.41 -7.32
CA THR A 67 -0.06 13.38 -5.89
C THR A 67 1.23 12.59 -5.66
N ILE A 68 2.15 13.19 -4.93
CA ILE A 68 3.41 12.57 -4.50
C ILE A 68 3.48 12.68 -2.97
N VAL A 69 3.94 11.61 -2.33
CA VAL A 69 4.35 11.64 -0.91
C VAL A 69 5.87 11.58 -0.84
N THR A 70 6.47 12.49 -0.10
CA THR A 70 7.90 12.48 0.22
C THR A 70 8.10 11.92 1.62
N MET A 71 8.82 10.80 1.71
CA MET A 71 9.22 10.18 2.95
C MET A 71 10.66 10.58 3.28
N LYS A 72 10.85 11.24 4.42
CA LYS A 72 12.17 11.61 4.93
C LYS A 72 12.62 10.61 5.97
N VAL A 73 13.76 9.96 5.74
CA VAL A 73 14.34 8.99 6.67
C VAL A 73 15.59 9.60 7.30
N LYS A 74 15.55 9.77 8.62
CA LYS A 74 16.64 10.40 9.38
C LYS A 74 17.96 9.66 9.15
N GLY A 75 18.99 10.37 8.68
CA GLY A 75 20.31 9.83 8.39
C GLY A 75 20.44 9.13 7.02
N TYR A 76 19.34 8.94 6.27
CA TYR A 76 19.36 8.19 5.00
C TYR A 76 18.84 8.98 3.80
N GLY A 77 18.16 10.12 4.02
CA GLY A 77 17.68 10.98 2.94
C GLY A 77 16.16 10.86 2.67
N GLU A 78 15.76 11.09 1.42
CA GLU A 78 14.36 11.20 1.03
C GLU A 78 14.01 10.21 -0.09
N MET A 79 12.81 9.66 -0.02
CA MET A 79 12.17 8.85 -1.06
C MET A 79 10.88 9.52 -1.49
N GLN A 80 10.58 9.49 -2.81
CA GLN A 80 9.33 10.03 -3.34
C GLN A 80 8.50 8.93 -3.96
N PHE A 81 7.21 8.93 -3.67
CA PHE A 81 6.26 7.93 -4.11
C PHE A 81 5.14 8.59 -4.92
N LYS A 82 4.83 8.05 -6.09
CA LYS A 82 3.59 8.31 -6.83
C LYS A 82 2.59 7.20 -6.60
N PHE A 83 1.31 7.46 -6.85
CA PHE A 83 0.23 6.54 -6.46
C PHE A 83 -0.70 6.22 -7.62
N PHE A 84 -1.12 4.96 -7.68
CA PHE A 84 -2.02 4.42 -8.71
C PHE A 84 -3.44 4.27 -8.16
N MET A 85 -4.07 5.40 -7.79
CA MET A 85 -5.39 5.46 -7.16
C MET A 85 -6.49 4.71 -7.92
N LYS A 86 -6.38 4.62 -9.26
CA LYS A 86 -7.36 3.87 -10.08
C LYS A 86 -7.24 2.35 -9.93
N LYS A 87 -6.10 1.86 -9.43
CA LYS A 87 -5.78 0.43 -9.31
C LYS A 87 -5.85 -0.06 -7.86
N ALA A 88 -5.55 0.82 -6.90
CA ALA A 88 -5.58 0.53 -5.47
C ALA A 88 -6.19 1.71 -4.70
N PRO A 89 -7.50 2.02 -4.89
CA PRO A 89 -8.13 3.19 -4.30
C PRO A 89 -8.13 3.19 -2.77
N LEU A 90 -8.37 2.04 -2.12
CA LEU A 90 -8.39 1.94 -0.66
C LEU A 90 -6.99 2.13 -0.07
N ALA A 91 -6.01 1.38 -0.56
CA ALA A 91 -4.63 1.44 -0.09
C ALA A 91 -4.04 2.85 -0.27
N VAL A 92 -4.25 3.47 -1.43
CA VAL A 92 -3.76 4.84 -1.72
C VAL A 92 -4.46 5.85 -0.83
N LYS A 93 -5.79 5.81 -0.71
CA LYS A 93 -6.55 6.72 0.15
C LYS A 93 -6.13 6.60 1.61
N ASN A 94 -5.97 5.37 2.10
CA ASN A 94 -5.50 5.09 3.44
C ASN A 94 -4.10 5.68 3.69
N PHE A 95 -3.12 5.27 2.89
CA PHE A 95 -1.73 5.67 3.06
C PHE A 95 -1.54 7.19 2.95
N VAL A 96 -2.08 7.82 1.90
CA VAL A 96 -1.92 9.26 1.68
C VAL A 96 -2.63 10.07 2.77
N THR A 97 -3.78 9.60 3.26
CA THR A 97 -4.48 10.27 4.37
C THR A 97 -3.70 10.15 5.67
N LEU A 98 -3.22 8.97 6.03
CA LEU A 98 -2.37 8.77 7.21
C LEU A 98 -1.10 9.64 7.14
N ALA A 99 -0.42 9.65 6.00
CA ALA A 99 0.79 10.46 5.79
C ALA A 99 0.51 11.96 5.92
N SER A 100 -0.58 12.45 5.31
CA SER A 100 -0.94 13.89 5.37
C SER A 100 -1.38 14.36 6.75
N ASN A 101 -1.76 13.45 7.64
CA ASN A 101 -2.12 13.73 9.03
C ASN A 101 -0.97 13.43 10.02
N GLY A 102 0.26 13.21 9.51
CA GLY A 102 1.44 12.99 10.35
C GLY A 102 1.49 11.64 11.08
N TYR A 103 0.63 10.69 10.70
CA TYR A 103 0.55 9.40 11.39
C TYR A 103 1.87 8.62 11.40
N PHE A 104 2.67 8.77 10.35
CA PHE A 104 3.95 8.08 10.20
C PHE A 104 5.13 8.85 10.80
N ASP A 105 4.92 10.07 11.30
CA ASP A 105 6.00 10.90 11.82
C ASP A 105 6.62 10.27 13.08
N GLY A 106 7.96 10.15 13.06
CA GLY A 106 8.71 9.52 14.14
C GLY A 106 8.65 7.99 14.19
N GLN A 107 7.92 7.33 13.29
CA GLN A 107 7.91 5.87 13.21
C GLN A 107 9.23 5.32 12.65
N ILE A 108 9.52 4.07 12.98
CA ILE A 108 10.74 3.38 12.57
C ILE A 108 10.44 2.27 11.55
N PHE A 109 11.45 1.88 10.80
CA PHE A 109 11.42 0.61 10.06
C PHE A 109 11.75 -0.52 11.04
N HIS A 110 10.71 -1.13 11.58
CA HIS A 110 10.83 -2.18 12.62
C HIS A 110 11.26 -3.54 12.07
N ARG A 111 11.18 -3.74 10.75
CA ARG A 111 11.62 -4.98 10.09
C ARG A 111 12.37 -4.64 8.81
N VAL A 112 13.61 -5.14 8.71
CA VAL A 112 14.48 -4.96 7.55
C VAL A 112 15.04 -6.31 7.16
N ILE A 113 14.76 -6.75 5.94
CA ILE A 113 15.28 -8.00 5.38
C ILE A 113 16.04 -7.68 4.10
N ASN A 114 17.33 -8.02 4.09
CA ASN A 114 18.17 -7.82 2.92
C ASN A 114 17.63 -8.59 1.72
N ASP A 115 17.76 -8.01 0.52
CA ASP A 115 17.25 -8.53 -0.75
C ASP A 115 15.75 -8.86 -0.76
N PHE A 116 14.99 -8.26 0.17
CA PHE A 116 13.54 -8.39 0.21
C PHE A 116 12.85 -7.04 0.40
N MET A 117 12.79 -6.50 1.64
CA MET A 117 12.03 -5.28 1.92
C MET A 117 12.43 -4.60 3.23
N ILE A 118 11.96 -3.37 3.40
CA ILE A 118 11.92 -2.66 4.68
C ILE A 118 10.47 -2.35 5.03
N GLN A 119 10.05 -2.62 6.29
CA GLN A 119 8.66 -2.51 6.74
C GLN A 119 8.52 -1.49 7.87
N SER A 120 7.46 -0.69 7.79
CA SER A 120 7.10 0.35 8.75
C SER A 120 5.58 0.44 8.91
N GLY A 121 5.08 1.49 9.56
CA GLY A 121 3.65 1.76 9.71
C GLY A 121 3.02 1.14 10.95
N ALA A 122 3.82 0.48 11.83
CA ALA A 122 3.38 0.02 13.14
C ALA A 122 3.68 1.11 14.19
N PRO A 123 2.66 1.75 14.79
CA PRO A 123 2.87 2.88 15.71
C PRO A 123 3.63 2.49 16.99
N THR A 124 3.59 1.21 17.38
CA THR A 124 4.34 0.69 18.52
C THR A 124 5.83 0.46 18.23
N GLY A 125 6.23 0.45 16.95
CA GLY A 125 7.59 0.10 16.52
C GLY A 125 7.95 -1.39 16.72
N THR A 126 7.00 -2.23 17.12
CA THR A 126 7.22 -3.67 17.38
C THR A 126 6.74 -4.57 16.24
N GLY A 127 6.10 -3.98 15.22
CA GLY A 127 5.47 -4.74 14.13
C GLY A 127 4.04 -5.17 14.42
N THR A 128 3.50 -4.78 15.58
CA THR A 128 2.10 -5.05 15.94
C THR A 128 1.27 -3.78 15.89
N GLY A 129 -0.04 -3.94 15.65
CA GLY A 129 -0.98 -2.83 15.58
C GLY A 129 -0.88 -2.00 14.31
N GLY A 130 -1.60 -0.89 14.31
CA GLY A 130 -1.73 -0.01 13.17
C GLY A 130 -3.07 -0.17 12.47
N GLU A 131 -3.99 0.76 12.75
CA GLU A 131 -5.32 0.77 12.16
C GLU A 131 -5.37 1.58 10.87
N SER A 132 -6.33 1.29 10.02
CA SER A 132 -6.64 2.09 8.84
C SER A 132 -7.33 3.41 9.22
N ILE A 133 -7.50 4.29 8.23
CA ILE A 133 -8.29 5.54 8.40
C ILE A 133 -9.77 5.27 8.73
N TRP A 134 -10.24 4.07 8.50
CA TRP A 134 -11.62 3.65 8.81
C TRP A 134 -11.76 3.05 10.21
N GLY A 135 -10.64 2.64 10.85
CA GLY A 135 -10.64 2.00 12.16
C GLY A 135 -10.91 0.49 12.12
N GLU A 136 -10.97 -0.06 10.93
CA GLU A 136 -11.16 -1.47 10.64
C GLU A 136 -10.23 -1.91 9.52
N ASP A 137 -10.02 -3.19 9.36
CA ASP A 137 -9.23 -3.75 8.27
C ASP A 137 -9.92 -3.50 6.92
N PHE A 138 -9.16 -3.41 5.83
CA PHE A 138 -9.70 -3.25 4.50
C PHE A 138 -9.17 -4.30 3.52
N ASP A 139 -9.96 -4.50 2.46
CA ASP A 139 -9.72 -5.55 1.45
C ASP A 139 -8.38 -5.39 0.74
N ASN A 140 -7.87 -6.51 0.28
CA ASN A 140 -6.74 -6.57 -0.62
C ASN A 140 -7.10 -6.02 -2.00
N GLU A 141 -6.24 -5.16 -2.54
CA GLU A 141 -6.37 -4.63 -3.90
C GLU A 141 -5.22 -5.16 -4.76
N VAL A 142 -5.41 -6.36 -5.31
CA VAL A 142 -4.43 -7.02 -6.19
C VAL A 142 -4.68 -6.59 -7.64
N CYS A 143 -3.62 -6.20 -8.33
CA CYS A 143 -3.67 -5.77 -9.72
C CYS A 143 -2.49 -6.35 -10.49
N GLU A 144 -2.75 -7.07 -11.58
CA GLU A 144 -1.72 -7.67 -12.43
C GLU A 144 -0.78 -6.66 -13.10
N GLU A 145 -1.26 -5.43 -13.27
CA GLU A 145 -0.47 -4.35 -13.89
C GLU A 145 0.53 -3.70 -12.92
N LEU A 146 0.44 -3.99 -11.62
CA LEU A 146 1.30 -3.43 -10.58
C LEU A 146 2.08 -4.54 -9.90
N LEU A 147 3.36 -4.64 -10.23
CA LEU A 147 4.27 -5.64 -9.69
C LEU A 147 5.04 -5.08 -8.47
N PRO A 148 5.45 -5.94 -7.53
CA PRO A 148 6.29 -5.55 -6.40
C PRO A 148 7.76 -5.35 -6.83
N LEU A 149 8.00 -4.40 -7.71
CA LEU A 149 9.34 -4.05 -8.19
C LEU A 149 10.12 -3.30 -7.11
N ARG A 150 11.46 -3.27 -7.25
CA ARG A 150 12.32 -2.47 -6.37
C ARG A 150 11.83 -1.02 -6.27
N GLY A 151 11.56 -0.57 -5.05
CA GLY A 151 11.01 0.76 -4.76
C GLY A 151 9.48 0.79 -4.68
N SER A 152 8.78 -0.33 -4.96
CA SER A 152 7.34 -0.39 -4.74
C SER A 152 7.01 -0.28 -3.26
N LEU A 153 6.00 0.55 -2.94
CA LEU A 153 5.39 0.64 -1.62
C LEU A 153 4.12 -0.21 -1.63
N CYS A 154 4.07 -1.21 -0.75
CA CYS A 154 2.99 -2.19 -0.67
C CYS A 154 2.40 -2.22 0.74
N MET A 155 1.10 -2.53 0.87
CA MET A 155 0.49 -2.76 2.18
C MET A 155 0.99 -4.07 2.79
N ALA A 156 1.28 -4.04 4.09
CA ALA A 156 1.60 -5.21 4.88
C ALA A 156 0.37 -5.64 5.69
N ASN A 157 0.10 -6.94 5.71
CA ASN A 157 -1.03 -7.52 6.42
C ASN A 157 -0.67 -8.86 7.07
N SER A 158 -1.55 -9.39 7.90
CA SER A 158 -1.39 -10.68 8.60
C SER A 158 -2.23 -11.81 8.01
N GLY A 159 -2.81 -11.59 6.86
CA GLY A 159 -3.66 -12.51 6.11
C GLY A 159 -4.46 -11.76 5.05
N ALA A 160 -5.30 -12.46 4.30
CA ALA A 160 -6.15 -11.82 3.30
C ALA A 160 -7.08 -10.79 3.96
N ASP A 161 -7.19 -9.62 3.34
CA ASP A 161 -8.14 -8.56 3.71
C ASP A 161 -7.95 -8.03 5.17
N THR A 162 -6.69 -8.02 5.65
CA THR A 162 -6.33 -7.48 6.99
C THR A 162 -5.39 -6.28 6.90
N ASN A 163 -5.60 -5.41 5.91
CA ASN A 163 -4.78 -4.22 5.73
C ASN A 163 -5.12 -3.14 6.76
N GLY A 164 -4.09 -2.58 7.37
CA GLY A 164 -4.19 -1.46 8.32
C GLY A 164 -3.32 -0.27 7.89
N SER A 165 -2.43 0.16 8.77
CA SER A 165 -1.46 1.22 8.46
C SER A 165 -0.09 0.70 8.04
N GLN A 166 0.23 -0.57 8.27
CA GLN A 166 1.55 -1.11 7.99
C GLN A 166 1.81 -1.23 6.48
N PHE A 167 3.02 -0.91 6.08
CA PHE A 167 3.47 -0.99 4.70
C PHE A 167 4.92 -1.46 4.63
N PHE A 168 5.33 -1.93 3.46
CA PHE A 168 6.72 -2.23 3.18
C PHE A 168 7.17 -1.63 1.85
N ILE A 169 8.47 -1.40 1.74
CA ILE A 169 9.12 -0.93 0.52
C ILE A 169 10.01 -2.05 0.02
N VAL A 170 9.79 -2.47 -1.23
CA VAL A 170 10.56 -3.55 -1.85
C VAL A 170 11.98 -3.11 -2.11
N GLN A 171 12.95 -3.94 -1.69
CA GLN A 171 14.39 -3.72 -1.89
C GLN A 171 14.99 -4.75 -2.85
N ALA A 172 14.35 -5.90 -3.01
CA ALA A 172 14.77 -6.94 -3.97
C ALA A 172 14.97 -6.39 -5.39
N LYS A 173 15.83 -7.05 -6.13
CA LYS A 173 16.12 -6.73 -7.54
C LYS A 173 15.10 -7.37 -8.44
#